data_95a01050cd73b803ab1488a83b219871
#
_entry.id   95a01050cd73b803ab1488a83b219871
#
_cell.length_a   1.000
_cell.length_b   1.000
_cell.length_c   1.000
_cell.angle_alpha   90.00
_cell.angle_beta   90.00
_cell.angle_gamma   90.00
#
_symmetry.space_group_name_H-M   'P 1'
#
loop_
_entity.id
_entity.type
_entity.pdbx_description
1 polymer ?
#
loop_
_entity_poly.entity_id
_entity_poly.type
_entity_poly.pdbx_seq_one_letter_code
_entity_poly.pdbx_strand_id
1 'polypeptide(L)' 'MSSKLAHVFVNFSKRSINIVDDEGYDKTVNWKWDAEGTEGFSETVNEIQDILDPDMITYCFGVK' A
#
# COMPACT_ATOMS: atom_id res chain seq x y z
N MET A 1 -21.93 -1.12 8.12
CA MET A 1 -21.35 -0.05 7.49
C MET A 1 -19.94 -0.21 7.20
N SER A 2 -19.52 0.06 6.06
CA SER A 2 -18.13 -0.15 5.70
C SER A 2 -17.38 1.15 5.85
N SER A 3 -16.14 1.03 6.30
CA SER A 3 -15.27 2.17 6.36
C SER A 3 -14.80 2.52 4.98
N LYS A 4 -14.50 3.78 4.77
CA LYS A 4 -13.94 4.20 3.51
C LYS A 4 -12.44 4.33 3.64
N LEU A 5 -11.76 4.02 2.56
CA LEU A 5 -10.34 4.13 2.54
C LEU A 5 -9.96 5.61 2.57
N ALA A 6 -9.13 5.98 3.51
CA ALA A 6 -8.71 7.36 3.63
C ALA A 6 -7.38 7.59 2.95
N HIS A 7 -6.43 6.70 3.11
CA HIS A 7 -5.11 6.89 2.53
C HIS A 7 -4.35 5.58 2.47
N VAL A 8 -3.41 5.50 1.55
CA VAL A 8 -2.56 4.32 1.41
C VAL A 8 -1.12 4.78 1.32
N PHE A 9 -0.26 4.18 2.11
CA PHE A 9 1.16 4.45 2.07
C PHE A 9 1.88 3.25 1.50
N VAL A 10 2.57 3.42 0.40
CA VAL A 10 3.30 2.35 -0.26
C VAL A 10 4.78 2.53 0.04
N ASN A 11 5.38 1.56 0.71
CA ASN A 11 6.78 1.63 1.08
C ASN A 11 7.57 0.63 0.25
N PHE A 12 8.33 1.14 -0.70
CA PHE A 12 9.08 0.27 -1.61
C PHE A 12 10.30 -0.34 -0.95
N SER A 13 10.90 0.35 -0.01
CA SER A 13 12.10 -0.19 0.60
C SER A 13 11.79 -1.34 1.54
N LYS A 14 10.57 -1.38 2.07
CA LYS A 14 10.17 -2.48 2.96
C LYS A 14 9.17 -3.40 2.31
N ARG A 15 8.79 -3.14 1.09
CA ARG A 15 7.78 -3.91 0.36
C ARG A 15 6.53 -4.08 1.21
N SER A 16 6.04 -2.98 1.71
CA SER A 16 4.85 -3.02 2.53
C SER A 16 3.89 -1.92 2.11
N ILE A 17 2.63 -2.14 2.40
CA ILE A 17 1.59 -1.18 2.12
C ILE A 17 0.79 -1.00 3.39
N ASN A 18 0.65 0.24 3.82
CA ASN A 18 -0.14 0.56 4.99
C ASN A 18 -1.43 1.22 4.52
N ILE A 19 -2.54 0.66 4.92
CA ILE A 19 -3.85 1.14 4.51
C ILE A 19 -4.53 1.75 5.72
N VAL A 20 -4.98 2.99 5.56
CA VAL A 20 -5.64 3.71 6.65
C VAL A 20 -7.05 4.04 6.20
N ASP A 21 -8.04 3.77 7.04
CA ASP A 21 -9.41 4.10 6.69
C ASP A 21 -9.84 5.39 7.41
N ASP A 22 -11.06 5.82 7.14
CA ASP A 22 -11.53 7.10 7.66
C ASP A 22 -11.90 7.06 9.13
N GLU A 23 -11.87 5.90 9.74
CA GLU A 23 -12.14 5.76 11.16
C GLU A 23 -10.87 5.65 11.99
N GLY A 24 -9.73 5.73 11.35
CA GLY A 24 -8.47 5.69 12.08
C GLY A 24 -7.84 4.32 12.19
N TYR A 25 -8.47 3.31 11.65
CA TYR A 25 -7.86 1.98 11.64
C TYR A 25 -6.79 1.93 10.57
N ASP A 26 -5.73 1.23 10.86
CA ASP A 26 -4.72 1.02 9.86
C ASP A 26 -4.33 -0.44 9.82
N LYS A 27 -3.87 -0.86 8.67
CA LYS A 27 -3.46 -2.23 8.46
C LYS A 27 -2.24 -2.22 7.56
N THR A 28 -1.23 -2.98 7.92
CA THR A 28 -0.02 -3.06 7.13
C THR A 28 0.12 -4.46 6.55
N VAL A 29 0.39 -4.54 5.26
CA VAL A 29 0.62 -5.80 4.58
C VAL A 29 2.04 -5.81 4.10
N ASN A 30 2.76 -6.88 4.36
CA ASN A 30 4.16 -7.03 3.97
C ASN A 30 4.30 -8.16 2.98
N TRP A 31 5.23 -8.00 2.06
CA TRP A 31 5.51 -9.03 1.06
C TRP A 31 6.93 -9.55 1.26
N LYS A 32 7.12 -10.81 0.91
CA LYS A 32 8.42 -11.42 1.05
C LYS A 32 9.39 -10.88 0.02
N TRP A 33 10.67 -11.06 0.30
CA TRP A 33 11.72 -10.59 -0.60
C TRP A 33 12.14 -11.71 -1.55
N ASP A 34 11.17 -12.33 -2.19
CA ASP A 34 11.43 -13.37 -3.18
C ASP A 34 10.65 -13.01 -4.45
N ALA A 35 10.70 -13.90 -5.42
CA ALA A 35 10.07 -13.63 -6.71
C ALA A 35 8.56 -13.49 -6.57
N GLU A 36 7.95 -14.33 -5.76
CA GLU A 36 6.50 -14.26 -5.58
C GLU A 36 6.10 -12.98 -4.87
N GLY A 37 6.87 -12.59 -3.87
CA GLY A 37 6.59 -11.36 -3.15
C GLY A 37 6.75 -10.15 -4.04
N THR A 38 7.74 -10.17 -4.90
CA THR A 38 7.96 -9.07 -5.84
C THR A 38 6.77 -8.92 -6.78
N GLU A 39 6.29 -10.03 -7.34
CA GLU A 39 5.15 -9.98 -8.23
C GLU A 39 3.89 -9.55 -7.51
N GLY A 40 3.66 -10.11 -6.33
CA GLY A 40 2.47 -9.75 -5.56
C GLY A 40 2.45 -8.29 -5.19
N PHE A 41 3.59 -7.77 -4.75
CA PHE A 41 3.69 -6.37 -4.40
C PHE A 41 3.46 -5.47 -5.61
N SER A 42 4.08 -5.80 -6.75
CA SER A 42 3.91 -5.00 -7.96
C SER A 42 2.47 -5.01 -8.44
N GLU A 43 1.84 -6.16 -8.44
CA GLU A 43 0.45 -6.25 -8.87
C GLU A 43 -0.46 -5.44 -7.96
N THR A 44 -0.23 -5.52 -6.66
CA THR A 44 -1.04 -4.78 -5.71
C THR A 44 -0.86 -3.28 -5.89
N VAL A 45 0.36 -2.84 -6.10
CA VAL A 45 0.62 -1.41 -6.33
C VAL A 45 -0.08 -0.95 -7.60
N ASN A 46 -0.02 -1.75 -8.66
CA ASN A 46 -0.70 -1.40 -9.89
C ASN A 46 -2.21 -1.31 -9.71
N GLU A 47 -2.79 -2.23 -8.96
CA GLU A 47 -4.22 -2.20 -8.69
C GLU A 47 -4.60 -0.96 -7.90
N ILE A 48 -3.79 -0.61 -6.91
CA ILE A 48 -4.05 0.56 -6.11
C ILE A 48 -4.02 1.81 -6.97
N GLN A 49 -3.04 1.90 -7.86
CA GLN A 49 -2.94 3.06 -8.75
C GLN A 49 -4.12 3.14 -9.70
N ASP A 50 -4.70 2.00 -10.05
CA ASP A 50 -5.80 1.96 -10.98
C ASP A 50 -7.12 2.31 -10.30
N ILE A 51 -7.27 1.99 -9.03
CA ILE A 51 -8.53 2.16 -8.31
C ILE A 51 -8.57 3.49 -7.57
N LEU A 52 -7.46 3.92 -7.00
CA LEU A 52 -7.43 5.08 -6.13
C LEU A 52 -6.86 6.29 -6.84
N ASP A 53 -7.30 7.47 -6.41
CA ASP A 53 -6.74 8.71 -6.91
C ASP A 53 -5.32 8.88 -6.42
N PRO A 54 -4.44 9.52 -7.20
CA PRO A 54 -3.07 9.75 -6.77
C PRO A 54 -2.97 10.51 -5.45
N ASP A 55 -3.96 11.35 -5.16
CA ASP A 55 -3.93 12.11 -3.92
C ASP A 55 -4.10 11.23 -2.71
N MET A 56 -4.62 10.04 -2.87
CA MET A 56 -4.84 9.12 -1.76
C MET A 56 -3.67 8.17 -1.55
N ILE A 57 -2.62 8.29 -2.32
CA ILE A 57 -1.50 7.36 -2.24
C ILE A 57 -0.22 8.14 -1.98
N THR A 58 0.52 7.73 -0.97
CA THR A 58 1.83 8.30 -0.72
C THR A 58 2.87 7.21 -0.94
N TYR A 59 3.88 7.52 -1.75
CA TYR A 59 4.93 6.57 -2.05
C TYR A 59 6.15 6.90 -1.19
N CYS A 60 6.65 5.89 -0.51
CA CYS A 60 7.81 6.05 0.35
C CYS A 60 8.96 5.27 -0.24
N PHE A 61 10.04 5.96 -0.54
CA PHE A 61 11.24 5.33 -1.05
C PHE A 61 12.34 5.36 -0.01
N GLY A 62 12.01 5.64 1.19
CA GLY A 62 12.97 5.89 2.21
C GLY A 62 13.83 4.68 2.48
N VAL A 63 15.06 4.92 2.64
CA VAL A 63 15.98 3.96 2.93
C VAL A 63 16.31 4.10 4.35
N LYS A 64 16.09 4.00 5.10
CA LYS A 64 16.58 4.15 6.39
C LYS A 64 15.69 3.54 7.36
#